data_b49c2f232a9cbfe758db9db166e488df
#
_entry.id   b49c2f232a9cbfe758db9db166e488df
#
_cell.length_a   1.000
_cell.length_b   1.000
_cell.length_c   1.000
_cell.angle_alpha   90.00
_cell.angle_beta   90.00
_cell.angle_gamma   90.00
#
_symmetry.space_group_name_H-M   'P 1'
#
loop_
_entity.id
_entity.type
_entity.pdbx_description
1 polymer ?
#
loop_
_entity_poly.entity_id
_entity_poly.type
_entity_poly.pdbx_seq_one_letter_code
_entity_poly.pdbx_strand_id
1 'polypeptide(L)'
;MKTPNIKTLIGRTDIVDFPKLELFGIAIKVDSGAYTSSFHCHHIEVENNILKCQFLDPEHEKYHEKYFYFKEFIQKKVKSSNGITETRFIITTEIFIFNEIHTIELSLTERGSMMYPVLLGRKFLSKKFIIDTAKKNLSFKKIKP
;
A
#
# COMPACT_ATOMS: atom_id res chain seq x y z
N MET A 1 6.75 32.84 -1.12
CA MET A 1 7.17 32.29 -2.41
C MET A 1 7.06 30.78 -2.42
N LYS A 2 6.32 30.24 -3.38
CA LYS A 2 6.18 28.79 -3.49
C LYS A 2 7.43 28.17 -4.07
N THR A 3 7.99 27.18 -3.39
CA THR A 3 9.01 26.33 -3.97
C THR A 3 8.39 25.53 -5.14
N PRO A 4 9.11 25.38 -6.24
CA PRO A 4 8.60 24.53 -7.34
C PRO A 4 8.40 23.11 -6.82
N ASN A 5 7.30 22.47 -7.25
CA ASN A 5 7.07 21.07 -6.93
C ASN A 5 8.06 20.21 -7.70
N ILE A 6 9.08 19.74 -7.01
CA ILE A 6 10.04 18.80 -7.60
C ILE A 6 9.51 17.39 -7.38
N LYS A 7 9.27 16.68 -8.45
CA LYS A 7 8.82 15.30 -8.39
C LYS A 7 10.02 14.37 -8.31
N THR A 8 9.87 13.33 -7.50
CA THR A 8 10.89 12.30 -7.36
C THR A 8 10.69 11.23 -8.42
N LEU A 9 11.78 10.79 -9.03
CA LEU A 9 11.73 9.69 -9.98
C LEU A 9 11.53 8.37 -9.24
N ILE A 10 10.53 7.60 -9.63
CA ILE A 10 10.27 6.27 -9.08
C ILE A 10 10.26 5.25 -10.23
N GLY A 11 10.70 4.03 -9.94
CA GLY A 11 10.70 2.96 -10.94
C GLY A 11 9.39 2.18 -10.96
N ARG A 12 9.40 1.02 -11.61
CA ARG A 12 8.21 0.15 -11.69
C ARG A 12 7.94 -0.61 -10.40
N THR A 13 8.97 -0.87 -9.60
CA THR A 13 8.88 -1.57 -8.31
C THR A 13 9.83 -0.93 -7.32
N ASP A 14 9.58 -1.18 -6.04
CA ASP A 14 10.47 -0.70 -4.99
C ASP A 14 10.31 -1.55 -3.72
N ILE A 15 11.10 -1.22 -2.72
CA ILE A 15 11.07 -1.85 -1.40
C ILE A 15 10.92 -0.73 -0.38
N VAL A 16 9.88 -0.80 0.44
CA VAL A 16 9.51 0.28 1.35
C VAL A 16 9.14 -0.27 2.73
N ASP A 17 8.94 0.63 3.68
CA ASP A 17 8.53 0.28 5.04
C ASP A 17 7.17 0.88 5.36
N PHE A 18 6.44 0.18 6.21
CA PHE A 18 5.19 0.65 6.81
C PHE A 18 5.38 0.61 8.33
N PRO A 19 5.99 1.66 8.91
CA PRO A 19 6.41 1.61 10.31
C PRO A 19 5.29 1.37 11.32
N LYS A 20 4.12 1.96 11.09
CA LYS A 20 2.97 1.77 12.00
C LYS A 20 2.39 0.36 11.94
N LEU A 21 2.68 -0.36 10.86
CA LEU A 21 2.25 -1.75 10.71
C LEU A 21 3.33 -2.73 11.10
N GLU A 22 4.48 -2.22 11.54
CA GLU A 22 5.63 -3.04 11.91
C GLU A 22 6.09 -3.93 10.75
N LEU A 23 5.96 -3.41 9.53
CA LEU A 23 6.36 -4.13 8.31
C LEU A 23 7.48 -3.36 7.63
N PHE A 24 8.61 -4.02 7.43
CA PHE A 24 9.82 -3.41 6.87
C PHE A 24 10.32 -4.23 5.69
N GLY A 25 10.85 -3.54 4.68
CA GLY A 25 11.39 -4.20 3.50
C GLY A 25 10.31 -4.89 2.66
N ILE A 26 9.21 -4.21 2.42
CA ILE A 26 8.06 -4.77 1.70
C ILE A 26 8.13 -4.39 0.23
N ALA A 27 8.03 -5.39 -0.65
CA ALA A 27 8.03 -5.16 -2.09
C ALA A 27 6.72 -4.53 -2.54
N ILE A 28 6.85 -3.45 -3.30
CA ILE A 28 5.69 -2.75 -3.87
C ILE A 28 5.83 -2.66 -5.38
N LYS A 29 4.69 -2.59 -6.05
CA LYS A 29 4.61 -2.35 -7.48
C LYS A 29 3.90 -1.04 -7.74
N VAL A 30 4.47 -0.23 -8.63
CA VAL A 30 3.84 1.02 -9.08
C VAL A 30 2.81 0.67 -10.14
N ASP A 31 1.56 1.00 -9.88
CA ASP A 31 0.44 0.67 -10.77
C ASP A 31 -0.27 1.95 -11.21
N SER A 32 0.17 2.51 -12.33
CA SER A 32 -0.43 3.73 -12.88
C SER A 32 -1.84 3.52 -13.40
N GLY A 33 -2.25 2.27 -13.61
CA GLY A 33 -3.61 1.93 -14.04
C GLY A 33 -4.63 1.93 -12.90
N ALA A 34 -4.16 1.90 -11.64
CA ALA A 34 -5.02 1.92 -10.48
C ALA A 34 -5.09 3.33 -9.89
N TYR A 35 -6.27 3.74 -9.44
CA TYR A 35 -6.39 5.01 -8.71
C TYR A 35 -5.98 4.86 -7.26
N THR A 36 -6.49 3.83 -6.58
CA THR A 36 -6.20 3.60 -5.16
C THR A 36 -5.05 2.63 -4.98
N SER A 37 -4.28 2.84 -3.91
CA SER A 37 -3.25 1.89 -3.49
C SER A 37 -3.92 0.76 -2.71
N SER A 38 -3.30 -0.44 -2.72
CA SER A 38 -3.86 -1.60 -2.04
C SER A 38 -2.79 -2.36 -1.27
N PHE A 39 -3.22 -3.05 -0.23
CA PHE A 39 -2.35 -3.92 0.56
C PHE A 39 -3.04 -5.26 0.76
N HIS A 40 -2.32 -6.33 0.45
CA HIS A 40 -2.84 -7.69 0.64
C HIS A 40 -2.88 -8.05 2.12
N CYS A 41 -4.02 -8.55 2.59
CA CYS A 41 -4.20 -8.97 3.97
C CYS A 41 -5.18 -10.13 4.08
N HIS A 42 -5.21 -10.73 5.27
CA HIS A 42 -6.06 -11.86 5.60
C HIS A 42 -6.92 -11.56 6.81
N HIS A 43 -7.97 -12.36 6.96
CA HIS A 43 -8.83 -12.32 8.13
C HIS A 43 -9.36 -10.92 8.42
N ILE A 44 -9.89 -10.28 7.37
CA ILE A 44 -10.46 -8.95 7.47
C ILE A 44 -11.85 -9.07 8.08
N GLU A 45 -12.03 -8.49 9.26
CA GLU A 45 -13.31 -8.53 9.98
C GLU A 45 -13.60 -7.18 10.62
N VAL A 46 -14.90 -6.86 10.73
CA VAL A 46 -15.33 -5.71 11.51
C VAL A 46 -16.16 -6.21 12.67
N GLU A 47 -15.76 -5.86 13.88
CA GLU A 47 -16.45 -6.24 15.10
C GLU A 47 -16.47 -5.04 16.04
N ASN A 48 -17.67 -4.67 16.52
CA ASN A 48 -17.86 -3.51 17.41
C ASN A 48 -17.26 -2.22 16.82
N ASN A 49 -17.46 -2.00 15.51
CA ASN A 49 -16.95 -0.85 14.77
C ASN A 49 -15.43 -0.75 14.75
N ILE A 50 -14.73 -1.86 14.97
CA ILE A 50 -13.28 -1.95 14.86
C ILE A 50 -12.94 -2.92 13.75
N LEU A 51 -12.10 -2.46 12.82
CA LEU A 51 -11.59 -3.29 11.72
C LEU A 51 -10.37 -4.05 12.21
N LYS A 52 -10.36 -5.35 11.94
CA LYS A 52 -9.27 -6.24 12.34
C LYS A 52 -8.75 -6.98 11.12
N CYS A 53 -7.44 -7.10 10.99
CA CYS A 53 -6.84 -7.87 9.90
C CYS A 53 -5.40 -8.30 10.21
N GLN A 54 -4.92 -9.24 9.40
CA GLN A 54 -3.52 -9.63 9.37
C GLN A 54 -2.95 -9.26 8.01
N PHE A 55 -1.74 -8.70 8.00
CA PHE A 55 -1.10 -8.29 6.75
C PHE A 55 -0.26 -9.40 6.15
N LEU A 56 -0.17 -9.42 4.83
CA LEU A 56 0.62 -10.35 4.02
C LEU A 56 0.00 -11.76 3.98
N ASP A 57 0.55 -12.55 3.08
CA ASP A 57 0.21 -13.97 2.95
C ASP A 57 1.02 -14.76 3.96
N PRO A 58 0.46 -15.80 4.59
CA PRO A 58 1.23 -16.65 5.51
C PRO A 58 2.51 -17.22 4.92
N GLU A 59 2.59 -17.34 3.61
CA GLU A 59 3.80 -17.81 2.93
C GLU A 59 4.86 -16.72 2.73
N HIS A 60 4.51 -15.46 2.99
CA HIS A 60 5.44 -14.35 2.82
C HIS A 60 6.49 -14.36 3.94
N GLU A 61 7.76 -14.10 3.58
CA GLU A 61 8.86 -14.12 4.56
C GLU A 61 8.71 -13.09 5.67
N LYS A 62 7.98 -12.00 5.44
CA LYS A 62 7.76 -10.94 6.43
C LYS A 62 6.46 -11.13 7.20
N TYR A 63 5.72 -12.22 6.95
CA TYR A 63 4.45 -12.48 7.61
C TYR A 63 4.64 -12.69 9.10
N HIS A 64 3.75 -12.08 9.89
CA HIS A 64 3.62 -12.38 11.31
C HIS A 64 2.14 -12.52 11.64
N GLU A 65 1.83 -13.30 12.65
CA GLU A 65 0.44 -13.60 13.00
C GLU A 65 -0.26 -12.51 13.77
N LYS A 66 0.34 -11.34 13.89
CA LYS A 66 -0.20 -10.23 14.64
C LYS A 66 -1.44 -9.66 13.96
N TYR A 67 -2.51 -9.46 14.74
CA TYR A 67 -3.68 -8.74 14.27
C TYR A 67 -3.50 -7.26 14.51
N PHE A 68 -3.92 -6.47 13.52
CA PHE A 68 -3.96 -5.02 13.63
C PHE A 68 -5.40 -4.57 13.73
N TYR A 69 -5.65 -3.57 14.56
CA TYR A 69 -6.98 -3.05 14.84
C TYR A 69 -7.03 -1.59 14.44
N PHE A 70 -8.08 -1.24 13.70
CA PHE A 70 -8.27 0.13 13.21
C PHE A 70 -9.64 0.63 13.66
N LYS A 71 -9.64 1.70 14.46
CA LYS A 71 -10.88 2.38 14.86
C LYS A 71 -11.37 3.29 13.75
N GLU A 72 -10.45 3.83 12.94
CA GLU A 72 -10.77 4.71 11.84
C GLU A 72 -10.52 3.98 10.53
N PHE A 73 -11.60 3.78 9.77
CA PHE A 73 -11.52 3.14 8.46
C PHE A 73 -12.75 3.54 7.65
N ILE A 74 -12.64 3.39 6.34
CA ILE A 74 -13.75 3.62 5.43
C ILE A 74 -14.21 2.28 4.90
N GLN A 75 -15.52 2.05 4.94
CA GLN A 75 -16.14 0.88 4.34
C GLN A 75 -16.85 1.31 3.07
N LYS A 76 -16.51 0.68 1.96
CA LYS A 76 -17.00 1.05 0.65
C LYS A 76 -17.53 -0.16 -0.10
N LYS A 77 -18.70 -0.04 -0.70
CA LYS A 77 -19.24 -1.08 -1.57
C LYS A 77 -18.87 -0.77 -3.00
N VAL A 78 -18.25 -1.73 -3.67
CA VAL A 78 -17.81 -1.59 -5.06
C VAL A 78 -18.48 -2.67 -5.88
N LYS A 79 -19.18 -2.26 -6.94
CA LYS A 79 -19.82 -3.19 -7.85
C LYS A 79 -18.84 -3.55 -8.96
N SER A 80 -18.59 -4.85 -9.15
CA SER A 80 -17.73 -5.32 -10.21
C SER A 80 -18.48 -5.39 -11.53
N SER A 81 -17.74 -5.57 -12.62
CA SER A 81 -18.31 -5.67 -13.97
C SER A 81 -19.27 -6.85 -14.13
N ASN A 82 -19.15 -7.89 -13.32
CA ASN A 82 -20.06 -9.05 -13.35
C ASN A 82 -21.28 -8.88 -12.45
N GLY A 83 -21.49 -7.69 -11.88
CA GLY A 83 -22.66 -7.40 -11.06
C GLY A 83 -22.54 -7.76 -9.59
N ILE A 84 -21.45 -8.37 -9.18
CA ILE A 84 -21.21 -8.74 -7.78
C ILE A 84 -20.73 -7.51 -7.00
N THR A 85 -21.34 -7.28 -5.84
CA THR A 85 -20.94 -6.18 -4.96
C THR A 85 -19.94 -6.70 -3.92
N GLU A 86 -18.80 -6.05 -3.84
CA GLU A 86 -17.77 -6.33 -2.82
C GLU A 86 -17.70 -5.21 -1.81
N THR A 87 -17.47 -5.57 -0.56
CA THR A 87 -17.16 -4.59 0.48
C THR A 87 -15.65 -4.42 0.53
N ARG A 88 -15.19 -3.17 0.46
CA ARG A 88 -13.78 -2.84 0.59
C ARG A 88 -13.56 -1.95 1.78
N PHE A 89 -12.47 -2.20 2.48
CA PHE A 89 -12.07 -1.42 3.63
C PHE A 89 -10.82 -0.62 3.28
N ILE A 90 -10.81 0.65 3.67
CA ILE A 90 -9.72 1.56 3.38
C ILE A 90 -9.19 2.09 4.71
N ILE A 91 -7.91 1.95 4.94
CA ILE A 91 -7.23 2.49 6.12
C ILE A 91 -6.25 3.58 5.69
N THR A 92 -5.89 4.44 6.63
CA THR A 92 -4.86 5.44 6.44
C THR A 92 -3.69 5.09 7.36
N THR A 93 -2.50 5.02 6.79
CA THR A 93 -1.30 4.72 7.56
C THR A 93 -0.11 5.52 7.01
N GLU A 94 1.09 5.12 7.36
CA GLU A 94 2.30 5.80 6.90
C GLU A 94 3.17 4.85 6.11
N ILE A 95 3.78 5.37 5.05
CA ILE A 95 4.76 4.67 4.24
C ILE A 95 6.07 5.44 4.29
N PHE A 96 7.18 4.71 4.47
CA PHE A 96 8.52 5.28 4.42
C PHE A 96 9.12 4.95 3.06
N ILE A 97 9.31 5.97 2.25
CA ILE A 97 9.81 5.84 0.87
C ILE A 97 10.67 7.06 0.56
N PHE A 98 11.81 6.85 -0.11
CA PHE A 98 12.79 7.91 -0.43
C PHE A 98 13.19 8.73 0.80
N ASN A 99 13.45 8.04 1.92
CA ASN A 99 13.85 8.64 3.19
C ASN A 99 12.84 9.62 3.79
N GLU A 100 11.58 9.51 3.39
CA GLU A 100 10.51 10.37 3.88
C GLU A 100 9.29 9.55 4.30
N ILE A 101 8.60 10.05 5.32
CA ILE A 101 7.33 9.47 5.76
C ILE A 101 6.21 10.20 5.04
N HIS A 102 5.33 9.44 4.38
CA HIS A 102 4.12 9.97 3.74
C HIS A 102 2.90 9.27 4.30
N THR A 103 1.80 9.99 4.35
CA THR A 103 0.50 9.40 4.64
C THR A 103 -0.01 8.71 3.39
N ILE A 104 -0.57 7.52 3.55
CA ILE A 104 -1.12 6.75 2.43
C ILE A 104 -2.44 6.09 2.81
N GLU A 105 -3.39 6.12 1.88
CA GLU A 105 -4.63 5.35 2.00
C GLU A 105 -4.44 4.03 1.29
N LEU A 106 -4.81 2.95 1.97
CA LEU A 106 -4.66 1.60 1.45
C LEU A 106 -6.00 0.88 1.48
N SER A 107 -6.42 0.39 0.33
CA SER A 107 -7.55 -0.52 0.23
C SER A 107 -7.05 -1.92 0.61
N LEU A 108 -7.71 -2.54 1.58
CA LEU A 108 -7.34 -3.87 2.03
C LEU A 108 -7.95 -4.90 1.10
N THR A 109 -7.11 -5.78 0.56
CA THR A 109 -7.55 -6.79 -0.40
C THR A 109 -7.20 -8.18 0.10
N GLU A 110 -8.15 -9.09 0.01
CA GLU A 110 -7.94 -10.49 0.36
C GLU A 110 -7.91 -11.30 -0.93
N ARG A 111 -6.79 -11.23 -1.63
CA ARG A 111 -6.54 -12.01 -2.84
C ARG A 111 -5.46 -13.03 -2.53
N GLY A 112 -5.42 -14.12 -3.26
CA GLY A 112 -4.41 -15.13 -3.07
C GLY A 112 -2.98 -14.58 -3.14
N SER A 113 -2.00 -15.44 -2.95
CA SER A 113 -0.57 -15.09 -2.93
C SER A 113 -0.20 -14.15 -4.08
N MET A 114 0.42 -13.04 -3.75
CA MET A 114 0.86 -12.02 -4.71
C MET A 114 2.35 -11.76 -4.55
N MET A 115 3.07 -11.71 -5.68
CA MET A 115 4.49 -11.37 -5.67
C MET A 115 4.72 -9.99 -5.04
N TYR A 116 3.82 -9.06 -5.32
CA TYR A 116 3.86 -7.72 -4.75
C TYR A 116 2.63 -7.51 -3.87
N PRO A 117 2.79 -7.58 -2.55
CA PRO A 117 1.64 -7.43 -1.65
C PRO A 117 1.04 -6.03 -1.65
N VAL A 118 1.78 -5.05 -2.13
CA VAL A 118 1.33 -3.65 -2.18
C VAL A 118 1.38 -3.12 -3.59
N LEU A 119 0.30 -2.46 -4.01
CA LEU A 119 0.24 -1.73 -5.26
C LEU A 119 0.07 -0.25 -4.94
N LEU A 120 0.91 0.61 -5.54
CA LEU A 120 0.80 2.06 -5.37
C LEU A 120 0.02 2.64 -6.54
N GLY A 121 -1.12 3.24 -6.25
CA GLY A 121 -1.99 3.84 -7.25
C GLY A 121 -1.77 5.35 -7.39
N ARG A 122 -2.51 5.94 -8.35
CA ARG A 122 -2.34 7.35 -8.72
C ARG A 122 -2.65 8.33 -7.59
N LYS A 123 -3.57 7.99 -6.69
CA LYS A 123 -3.91 8.89 -5.58
C LYS A 123 -2.69 9.21 -4.73
N PHE A 124 -1.80 8.22 -4.54
CA PHE A 124 -0.55 8.42 -3.84
C PHE A 124 0.54 9.01 -4.74
N LEU A 125 0.64 8.49 -5.98
CA LEU A 125 1.76 8.82 -6.88
C LEU A 125 1.67 10.22 -7.49
N SER A 126 0.47 10.67 -7.82
CA SER A 126 0.27 11.93 -8.53
C SER A 126 0.83 13.11 -7.75
N LYS A 127 1.48 14.02 -8.45
CA LYS A 127 2.13 15.23 -7.91
C LYS A 127 3.40 14.97 -7.11
N LYS A 128 3.67 13.72 -6.72
CA LYS A 128 4.87 13.37 -5.94
C LYS A 128 5.94 12.71 -6.80
N PHE A 129 5.53 11.93 -7.79
CA PHE A 129 6.47 11.06 -8.53
C PHE A 129 6.31 11.16 -10.03
N ILE A 130 7.44 10.95 -10.71
CA ILE A 130 7.48 10.66 -12.15
C ILE A 130 7.91 9.21 -12.27
N ILE A 131 7.19 8.42 -13.07
CA ILE A 131 7.42 7.00 -13.20
C ILE A 131 8.31 6.69 -14.41
N ASP A 132 9.42 6.00 -14.16
CA ASP A 132 10.25 5.45 -15.21
C ASP A 132 10.19 3.92 -15.11
N THR A 133 9.45 3.30 -16.02
CA THR A 133 9.20 1.85 -15.98
C THR A 133 10.44 1.01 -16.30
N ALA A 134 11.51 1.64 -16.77
CA ALA A 134 12.78 0.95 -17.00
C ALA A 134 13.60 0.79 -15.72
N LYS A 135 13.22 1.46 -14.65
CA LYS A 135 13.96 1.48 -13.38
C LYS A 135 13.26 0.68 -12.31
N LYS A 136 14.01 0.27 -11.29
CA LYS A 136 13.47 -0.42 -10.12
C LYS A 136 14.29 -0.12 -8.88
N ASN A 137 13.63 -0.17 -7.71
CA ASN A 137 14.26 -0.05 -6.39
C ASN A 137 15.05 1.25 -6.18
N LEU A 138 14.59 2.35 -6.76
CA LEU A 138 15.28 3.63 -6.64
C LEU A 138 15.25 4.16 -5.19
N SER A 139 14.15 3.97 -4.47
CA SER A 139 14.06 4.34 -3.08
C SER A 139 14.98 3.49 -2.21
N PHE A 140 14.92 2.18 -2.40
CA PHE A 140 15.73 1.23 -1.63
C PHE A 140 17.24 1.48 -1.84
N LYS A 141 17.64 1.72 -3.07
CA LYS A 141 19.05 2.01 -3.39
C LYS A 141 19.55 3.30 -2.76
N LYS A 142 18.67 4.27 -2.60
CA LYS A 142 19.01 5.56 -2.00
C LYS A 142 19.27 5.44 -0.50
N ILE A 143 18.63 4.49 0.17
CA ILE A 143 18.78 4.26 1.61
C ILE A 143 20.04 3.49 1.92
N LYS A 144 20.46 2.60 1.03
CA LYS A 144 21.66 1.80 1.21
C LYS A 144 22.91 2.68 1.14
N PRO A 145 23.80 2.60 2.15
CA PRO A 145 25.07 3.31 2.10
C PRO A 145 25.97 2.78 0.99
#